data_3b5aa846c3caadb7b7d90bb4f3b9e48e
#
_entry.id   3b5aa846c3caadb7b7d90bb4f3b9e48e
#
_cell.length_a   1.000
_cell.length_b   1.000
_cell.length_c   1.000
_cell.angle_alpha   90.00
_cell.angle_beta   90.00
_cell.angle_gamma   90.00
#
_symmetry.space_group_name_H-M   'P 1'
#
loop_
_entity.id
_entity.type
_entity.pdbx_description
1 polymer ?
#
loop_
_entity_poly.entity_id
_entity_poly.type
_entity_poly.pdbx_seq_one_letter_code
_entity_poly.pdbx_strand_id
1 'polypeptide(L)'
;NPAYKIDEDYYYYRFCFNSLLTHFDSFKGNHSPQSKTIELVSLTKYFALKAMQIFCVNQIYKVIYNIENVNLLLEELLSLEKGGFFKDEPLISIYCKIVRLFNLEMDESRKLLHIVHSEIAGIETRISNQEKSFLFWVVSQYIILTSKKFILTEFKSLKWHYLKKQIEIEIEEGGKFSWPVYLSIINNGLAQNETEWTEKFIVECTHLVNSDDNTALFSWAKAKLLNARGKYNESLKVLLLINTNLGNLKIDIDSLTVINYYELKRYNELSYYLQTFNKYLHK
;
A
#
# COMPACT_ATOMS: atom_id res chain seq x y z
N ASN A 1 8.99 16.16 24.79
CA ASN A 1 9.01 14.71 24.62
C ASN A 1 8.56 14.39 23.22
N PRO A 2 9.40 13.87 22.33
CA PRO A 2 8.88 13.25 21.13
C PRO A 2 7.98 12.12 21.61
N ALA A 3 6.70 12.22 21.28
CA ALA A 3 5.74 11.16 21.63
C ALA A 3 6.26 9.86 21.02
N TYR A 4 6.56 8.86 21.85
CA TYR A 4 6.98 7.55 21.40
C TYR A 4 5.96 7.01 20.40
N LYS A 5 6.43 6.61 19.24
CA LYS A 5 5.58 5.97 18.24
C LYS A 5 5.32 4.53 18.65
N ILE A 6 4.09 4.08 18.43
CA ILE A 6 3.70 2.69 18.68
C ILE A 6 4.05 1.88 17.43
N ASP A 7 5.10 1.06 17.53
CA ASP A 7 5.60 0.20 16.46
C ASP A 7 6.30 -1.02 17.08
N GLU A 8 6.99 -1.81 16.24
CA GLU A 8 7.76 -2.97 16.69
C GLU A 8 8.81 -2.59 17.73
N ASP A 9 9.57 -1.54 17.50
CA ASP A 9 10.62 -1.08 18.41
C ASP A 9 10.06 -0.70 19.78
N TYR A 10 8.90 -0.03 19.82
CA TYR A 10 8.22 0.28 21.07
C TYR A 10 7.93 -0.97 21.90
N TYR A 11 7.39 -2.04 21.29
CA TYR A 11 7.08 -3.27 22.01
C TYR A 11 8.35 -4.02 22.41
N TYR A 12 9.37 -4.06 21.54
CA TYR A 12 10.64 -4.66 21.82
C TYR A 12 11.36 -3.98 23.00
N TYR A 13 11.51 -2.65 22.94
CA TYR A 13 12.18 -1.92 24.04
C TYR A 13 11.40 -1.98 25.35
N ARG A 14 10.07 -1.99 25.28
CA ARG A 14 9.25 -2.19 26.48
C ARG A 14 9.47 -3.55 27.13
N PHE A 15 9.60 -4.60 26.33
CA PHE A 15 10.00 -5.92 26.82
C PHE A 15 11.41 -5.89 27.43
N CYS A 16 12.41 -5.39 26.72
CA CYS A 16 13.79 -5.30 27.22
C CYS A 16 13.88 -4.54 28.53
N PHE A 17 13.18 -3.40 28.64
CA PHE A 17 13.14 -2.60 29.86
C PHE A 17 12.56 -3.37 31.03
N ASN A 18 11.43 -4.03 30.86
CA ASN A 18 10.79 -4.83 31.92
C ASN A 18 11.65 -6.05 32.31
N SER A 19 12.34 -6.67 31.35
CA SER A 19 13.29 -7.75 31.60
C SER A 19 14.46 -7.26 32.46
N LEU A 20 15.05 -6.12 32.13
CA LEU A 20 16.13 -5.50 32.92
C LEU A 20 15.67 -5.16 34.35
N LEU A 21 14.47 -4.62 34.52
CA LEU A 21 13.91 -4.34 35.84
C LEU A 21 13.76 -5.62 36.68
N THR A 22 13.23 -6.69 36.07
CA THR A 22 13.07 -7.99 36.73
C THR A 22 14.42 -8.56 37.16
N HIS A 23 15.45 -8.46 36.31
CA HIS A 23 16.81 -8.90 36.67
C HIS A 23 17.41 -8.05 37.81
N PHE A 24 17.22 -6.73 37.78
CA PHE A 24 17.71 -5.83 38.79
C PHE A 24 17.02 -6.08 40.15
N ASP A 25 15.70 -6.28 40.17
CA ASP A 25 14.96 -6.66 41.37
C ASP A 25 15.46 -7.99 41.95
N SER A 26 15.66 -8.99 41.09
CA SER A 26 16.19 -10.29 41.47
C SER A 26 17.62 -10.19 42.08
N PHE A 27 18.46 -9.32 41.48
CA PHE A 27 19.81 -9.06 42.01
C PHE A 27 19.82 -8.46 43.41
N LYS A 28 18.80 -7.61 43.70
CA LYS A 28 18.59 -7.01 45.02
C LYS A 28 17.93 -7.97 46.04
N GLY A 29 17.64 -9.19 45.64
CA GLY A 29 16.90 -10.14 46.45
C GLY A 29 15.39 -9.94 46.50
N ASN A 30 14.86 -9.03 45.70
CA ASN A 30 13.44 -8.78 45.57
C ASN A 30 12.84 -9.69 44.50
N HIS A 31 12.47 -10.89 44.84
CA HIS A 31 11.84 -11.86 43.93
C HIS A 31 10.32 -11.58 43.84
N SER A 32 9.94 -10.50 43.13
CA SER A 32 8.53 -10.15 42.96
C SER A 32 7.90 -10.97 41.84
N PRO A 33 6.84 -11.77 42.11
CA PRO A 33 6.06 -12.42 41.07
C PRO A 33 5.43 -11.42 40.08
N GLN A 34 5.15 -10.20 40.55
CA GLN A 34 4.58 -9.13 39.71
C GLN A 34 5.56 -8.66 38.63
N SER A 35 6.86 -8.47 38.94
CA SER A 35 7.88 -8.10 37.95
C SER A 35 7.97 -9.14 36.83
N LYS A 36 7.97 -10.44 37.18
CA LYS A 36 7.99 -11.54 36.19
C LYS A 36 6.71 -11.57 35.34
N THR A 37 5.57 -11.28 35.93
CA THR A 37 4.30 -11.20 35.20
C THR A 37 4.32 -10.04 34.18
N ILE A 38 4.82 -8.88 34.56
CA ILE A 38 4.94 -7.70 33.68
C ILE A 38 5.88 -8.00 32.52
N GLU A 39 7.02 -8.66 32.81
CA GLU A 39 7.97 -9.09 31.76
C GLU A 39 7.31 -10.06 30.77
N LEU A 40 6.63 -11.09 31.24
CA LEU A 40 5.93 -12.06 30.41
C LEU A 40 4.82 -11.41 29.55
N VAL A 41 4.03 -10.51 30.14
CA VAL A 41 2.99 -9.74 29.41
C VAL A 41 3.63 -8.91 28.30
N SER A 42 4.76 -8.27 28.57
CA SER A 42 5.45 -7.43 27.58
C SER A 42 6.03 -8.27 26.43
N LEU A 43 6.61 -9.43 26.74
CA LEU A 43 7.09 -10.39 25.74
C LEU A 43 5.94 -10.92 24.89
N THR A 44 4.81 -11.27 25.51
CA THR A 44 3.61 -11.76 24.80
C THR A 44 3.09 -10.71 23.82
N LYS A 45 3.07 -9.43 24.20
CA LYS A 45 2.63 -8.34 23.33
C LYS A 45 3.57 -8.13 22.15
N TYR A 46 4.88 -8.12 22.39
CA TYR A 46 5.88 -8.05 21.30
C TYR A 46 5.73 -9.23 20.34
N PHE A 47 5.69 -10.45 20.88
CA PHE A 47 5.48 -11.65 20.07
C PHE A 47 4.19 -11.62 19.27
N ALA A 48 3.07 -11.19 19.89
CA ALA A 48 1.78 -11.10 19.23
C ALA A 48 1.82 -10.13 18.03
N LEU A 49 2.44 -8.95 18.19
CA LEU A 49 2.59 -8.00 17.09
C LEU A 49 3.31 -8.63 15.91
N LYS A 50 4.48 -9.24 16.14
CA LYS A 50 5.29 -9.88 15.08
C LYS A 50 4.55 -11.04 14.44
N ALA A 51 3.93 -11.90 15.21
CA ALA A 51 3.16 -13.02 14.70
C ALA A 51 2.00 -12.55 13.82
N MET A 52 1.24 -11.52 14.25
CA MET A 52 0.13 -10.99 13.48
C MET A 52 0.58 -10.33 12.17
N GLN A 53 1.70 -9.62 12.14
CA GLN A 53 2.31 -9.09 10.92
C GLN A 53 2.64 -10.22 9.93
N ILE A 54 3.29 -11.29 10.41
CA ILE A 54 3.62 -12.47 9.60
C ILE A 54 2.34 -13.17 9.09
N PHE A 55 1.31 -13.30 9.93
CA PHE A 55 0.04 -13.90 9.51
C PHE A 55 -0.66 -13.09 8.42
N CYS A 56 -0.63 -11.75 8.48
CA CYS A 56 -1.14 -10.90 7.42
C CYS A 56 -0.45 -11.19 6.07
N VAL A 57 0.89 -11.27 6.07
CA VAL A 57 1.67 -11.61 4.87
C VAL A 57 1.34 -13.03 4.37
N ASN A 58 1.24 -13.99 5.29
CA ASN A 58 0.90 -15.36 4.96
C ASN A 58 -0.48 -15.48 4.32
N GLN A 59 -1.49 -14.75 4.82
CA GLN A 59 -2.82 -14.73 4.20
C GLN A 59 -2.79 -14.17 2.77
N ILE A 60 -2.01 -13.11 2.54
CA ILE A 60 -1.81 -12.54 1.20
C ILE A 60 -1.18 -13.59 0.27
N TYR A 61 -0.11 -14.25 0.70
CA TYR A 61 0.59 -15.27 -0.09
C TYR A 61 -0.26 -16.51 -0.34
N LYS A 62 -1.07 -16.93 0.65
CA LYS A 62 -2.04 -18.00 0.47
C LYS A 62 -2.98 -17.73 -0.71
N VAL A 63 -3.49 -16.52 -0.81
CA VAL A 63 -4.41 -16.14 -1.90
C VAL A 63 -3.67 -15.99 -3.24
N ILE A 64 -2.45 -15.41 -3.26
CA ILE A 64 -1.70 -15.15 -4.49
C ILE A 64 -1.14 -16.45 -5.08
N TYR A 65 -0.54 -17.29 -4.24
CA TYR A 65 0.24 -18.46 -4.68
C TYR A 65 -0.48 -19.79 -4.44
N ASN A 66 -1.70 -19.76 -3.87
CA ASN A 66 -2.47 -20.96 -3.48
C ASN A 66 -1.64 -21.93 -2.59
N ILE A 67 -0.90 -21.39 -1.63
CA ILE A 67 -0.04 -22.15 -0.71
C ILE A 67 -0.79 -22.35 0.60
N GLU A 68 -0.83 -23.60 1.10
CA GLU A 68 -1.29 -23.85 2.45
C GLU A 68 -0.27 -23.35 3.46
N ASN A 69 -0.69 -22.41 4.32
CA ASN A 69 0.15 -21.83 5.35
C ASN A 69 -0.14 -22.48 6.70
N VAL A 70 0.93 -22.82 7.41
CA VAL A 70 0.83 -23.25 8.81
C VAL A 70 0.78 -22.01 9.69
N ASN A 71 -0.40 -21.74 10.24
CA ASN A 71 -0.61 -20.62 11.16
C ASN A 71 -0.57 -21.12 12.62
N LEU A 72 0.61 -21.59 13.05
CA LEU A 72 0.80 -21.99 14.44
C LEU A 72 0.47 -20.80 15.37
N LEU A 73 -0.25 -21.07 16.45
CA LEU A 73 -0.64 -20.10 17.49
C LEU A 73 -1.59 -18.98 17.04
N LEU A 74 -2.13 -19.02 15.83
CA LEU A 74 -3.05 -17.99 15.38
C LEU A 74 -4.33 -17.99 16.20
N GLU A 75 -4.94 -19.14 16.39
CA GLU A 75 -6.20 -19.28 17.14
C GLU A 75 -6.04 -18.88 18.60
N GLU A 76 -4.90 -19.21 19.21
CA GLU A 76 -4.57 -18.82 20.58
C GLU A 76 -4.45 -17.29 20.71
N LEU A 77 -3.76 -16.64 19.77
CA LEU A 77 -3.61 -15.20 19.77
C LEU A 77 -4.94 -14.48 19.52
N LEU A 78 -5.77 -15.00 18.61
CA LEU A 78 -7.12 -14.46 18.36
C LEU A 78 -8.04 -14.70 19.56
N SER A 79 -7.86 -15.79 20.31
CA SER A 79 -8.57 -16.04 21.56
C SER A 79 -8.18 -15.07 22.67
N LEU A 80 -6.88 -14.75 22.80
CA LEU A 80 -6.37 -13.74 23.73
C LEU A 80 -6.95 -12.35 23.40
N GLU A 81 -7.02 -11.99 22.12
CA GLU A 81 -7.64 -10.73 21.68
C GLU A 81 -9.12 -10.69 22.04
N LYS A 82 -9.87 -11.75 21.74
CA LYS A 82 -11.29 -11.88 22.07
C LYS A 82 -11.53 -11.82 23.58
N GLY A 83 -10.61 -12.36 24.39
CA GLY A 83 -10.61 -12.27 25.85
C GLY A 83 -10.21 -10.91 26.40
N GLY A 84 -9.88 -9.95 25.55
CA GLY A 84 -9.55 -8.57 25.96
C GLY A 84 -8.10 -8.38 26.42
N PHE A 85 -7.20 -9.36 26.22
CA PHE A 85 -5.80 -9.23 26.62
C PHE A 85 -5.08 -8.07 25.91
N PHE A 86 -5.48 -7.74 24.68
CA PHE A 86 -4.91 -6.67 23.87
C PHE A 86 -5.80 -5.41 23.82
N LYS A 87 -6.77 -5.24 24.73
CA LYS A 87 -7.71 -4.11 24.71
C LYS A 87 -7.04 -2.73 24.71
N ASP A 88 -5.88 -2.62 25.37
CA ASP A 88 -5.10 -1.38 25.48
C ASP A 88 -3.98 -1.29 24.41
N GLU A 89 -3.96 -2.22 23.47
CA GLU A 89 -2.94 -2.34 22.40
C GLU A 89 -3.62 -2.25 21.03
N PRO A 90 -4.02 -1.04 20.60
CA PRO A 90 -4.85 -0.87 19.41
C PRO A 90 -4.19 -1.39 18.13
N LEU A 91 -2.86 -1.30 18.00
CA LEU A 91 -2.13 -1.81 16.83
C LEU A 91 -2.26 -3.33 16.70
N ILE A 92 -2.07 -4.08 17.78
CA ILE A 92 -2.24 -5.54 17.78
C ILE A 92 -3.70 -5.92 17.46
N SER A 93 -4.66 -5.23 18.05
CA SER A 93 -6.09 -5.45 17.80
C SER A 93 -6.46 -5.21 16.32
N ILE A 94 -5.90 -4.17 15.70
CA ILE A 94 -6.10 -3.90 14.26
C ILE A 94 -5.56 -5.06 13.41
N TYR A 95 -4.35 -5.55 13.67
CA TYR A 95 -3.80 -6.70 12.93
C TYR A 95 -4.64 -7.97 13.11
N CYS A 96 -5.13 -8.25 14.33
CA CYS A 96 -6.05 -9.36 14.55
C CYS A 96 -7.32 -9.25 13.69
N LYS A 97 -7.88 -8.05 13.56
CA LYS A 97 -9.04 -7.80 12.70
C LYS A 97 -8.69 -7.97 11.22
N ILE A 98 -7.52 -7.49 10.79
CA ILE A 98 -7.07 -7.67 9.39
C ILE A 98 -6.91 -9.15 9.06
N VAL A 99 -6.32 -9.96 9.92
CA VAL A 99 -6.20 -11.42 9.70
C VAL A 99 -7.58 -12.07 9.58
N ARG A 100 -8.55 -11.65 10.40
CA ARG A 100 -9.94 -12.16 10.31
C ARG A 100 -10.62 -11.79 9.00
N LEU A 101 -10.34 -10.63 8.39
CA LEU A 101 -10.91 -10.22 7.11
C LEU A 101 -10.76 -11.28 6.01
N PHE A 102 -9.64 -11.99 5.98
CA PHE A 102 -9.36 -13.00 4.95
C PHE A 102 -10.22 -14.26 5.08
N ASN A 103 -10.85 -14.49 6.24
CA ASN A 103 -11.61 -15.70 6.56
C ASN A 103 -13.13 -15.44 6.72
N LEU A 104 -13.58 -14.19 6.56
CA LEU A 104 -14.98 -13.82 6.71
C LEU A 104 -15.73 -13.84 5.37
N GLU A 105 -17.04 -14.03 5.45
CA GLU A 105 -17.95 -13.81 4.33
C GLU A 105 -18.02 -12.32 3.95
N MET A 106 -18.48 -12.04 2.73
CA MET A 106 -18.40 -10.72 2.10
C MET A 106 -19.00 -9.60 2.94
N ASP A 107 -20.22 -9.76 3.45
CA ASP A 107 -20.92 -8.70 4.19
C ASP A 107 -20.27 -8.41 5.55
N GLU A 108 -19.78 -9.46 6.21
CA GLU A 108 -19.06 -9.31 7.49
C GLU A 108 -17.69 -8.68 7.28
N SER A 109 -16.97 -9.10 6.24
CA SER A 109 -15.69 -8.52 5.85
C SER A 109 -15.80 -7.03 5.54
N ARG A 110 -16.87 -6.62 4.85
CA ARG A 110 -17.14 -5.21 4.56
C ARG A 110 -17.29 -4.39 5.83
N LYS A 111 -18.14 -4.85 6.76
CA LYS A 111 -18.33 -4.16 8.03
C LYS A 111 -17.02 -4.08 8.84
N LEU A 112 -16.28 -5.18 8.89
CA LEU A 112 -15.02 -5.22 9.61
C LEU A 112 -13.95 -4.33 8.96
N LEU A 113 -13.91 -4.23 7.63
CA LEU A 113 -12.98 -3.35 6.92
C LEU A 113 -13.22 -1.86 7.25
N HIS A 114 -14.48 -1.43 7.37
CA HIS A 114 -14.80 -0.08 7.82
C HIS A 114 -14.35 0.19 9.26
N ILE A 115 -14.50 -0.80 10.15
CA ILE A 115 -14.00 -0.70 11.52
C ILE A 115 -12.47 -0.56 11.52
N VAL A 116 -11.77 -1.43 10.77
CA VAL A 116 -10.31 -1.37 10.62
C VAL A 116 -9.86 -0.01 10.10
N HIS A 117 -10.52 0.52 9.07
CA HIS A 117 -10.21 1.85 8.53
C HIS A 117 -10.36 2.96 9.57
N SER A 118 -11.46 2.96 10.33
CA SER A 118 -11.70 3.94 11.39
C SER A 118 -10.67 3.84 12.51
N GLU A 119 -10.31 2.63 12.93
CA GLU A 119 -9.32 2.40 13.98
C GLU A 119 -7.91 2.80 13.55
N ILE A 120 -7.53 2.52 12.29
CA ILE A 120 -6.24 2.99 11.72
C ILE A 120 -6.18 4.51 11.77
N ALA A 121 -7.23 5.21 11.32
CA ALA A 121 -7.28 6.67 11.37
C ALA A 121 -7.14 7.20 12.81
N GLY A 122 -7.70 6.49 13.80
CA GLY A 122 -7.58 6.86 15.22
C GLY A 122 -6.18 6.73 15.82
N ILE A 123 -5.29 5.91 15.24
CA ILE A 123 -3.92 5.71 15.73
C ILE A 123 -2.84 6.23 14.77
N GLU A 124 -3.18 6.71 13.59
CA GLU A 124 -2.23 7.06 12.51
C GLU A 124 -1.14 8.03 12.98
N THR A 125 -1.47 8.99 13.83
CA THR A 125 -0.49 9.95 14.36
C THR A 125 0.45 9.34 15.42
N ARG A 126 0.09 8.18 15.98
CA ARG A 126 0.79 7.52 17.09
C ARG A 126 1.74 6.41 16.63
N ILE A 127 1.63 5.94 15.41
CA ILE A 127 2.48 4.88 14.83
C ILE A 127 3.59 5.46 13.97
N SER A 128 4.71 4.73 13.81
CA SER A 128 5.84 5.13 12.96
C SER A 128 5.46 5.08 11.47
N ASN A 129 6.23 5.75 10.62
CA ASN A 129 6.00 5.72 9.17
C ASN A 129 6.19 4.30 8.60
N GLN A 130 7.18 3.57 9.11
CA GLN A 130 7.40 2.17 8.72
C GLN A 130 6.16 1.30 9.02
N GLU A 131 5.58 1.45 10.21
CA GLU A 131 4.38 0.72 10.62
C GLU A 131 3.15 1.14 9.79
N LYS A 132 2.98 2.44 9.53
CA LYS A 132 1.92 2.93 8.62
C LYS A 132 2.04 2.32 7.24
N SER A 133 3.24 2.37 6.65
CA SER A 133 3.49 1.86 5.31
C SER A 133 3.13 0.37 5.21
N PHE A 134 3.56 -0.43 6.19
CA PHE A 134 3.22 -1.84 6.23
C PHE A 134 1.71 -2.08 6.40
N LEU A 135 1.07 -1.38 7.32
CA LEU A 135 -0.37 -1.51 7.60
C LEU A 135 -1.21 -1.11 6.37
N PHE A 136 -0.87 0.01 5.72
CA PHE A 136 -1.54 0.46 4.50
C PHE A 136 -1.34 -0.52 3.34
N TRP A 137 -0.13 -1.09 3.21
CA TRP A 137 0.16 -2.12 2.23
C TRP A 137 -0.73 -3.36 2.45
N VAL A 138 -0.79 -3.89 3.67
CA VAL A 138 -1.59 -5.07 3.99
C VAL A 138 -3.06 -4.86 3.66
N VAL A 139 -3.64 -3.72 4.07
CA VAL A 139 -5.05 -3.41 3.77
C VAL A 139 -5.27 -3.22 2.28
N SER A 140 -4.35 -2.55 1.57
CA SER A 140 -4.42 -2.41 0.11
C SER A 140 -4.40 -3.76 -0.60
N GLN A 141 -3.52 -4.68 -0.17
CA GLN A 141 -3.45 -6.04 -0.74
C GLN A 141 -4.75 -6.81 -0.49
N TYR A 142 -5.31 -6.74 0.72
CA TYR A 142 -6.61 -7.33 1.00
C TYR A 142 -7.68 -6.84 0.01
N ILE A 143 -7.80 -5.52 -0.18
CA ILE A 143 -8.77 -4.92 -1.10
C ILE A 143 -8.53 -5.38 -2.55
N ILE A 144 -7.26 -5.43 -3.00
CA ILE A 144 -6.90 -5.89 -4.36
C ILE A 144 -7.33 -7.36 -4.57
N LEU A 145 -6.98 -8.23 -3.64
CA LEU A 145 -7.23 -9.68 -3.75
C LEU A 145 -8.73 -10.00 -3.68
N THR A 146 -9.50 -9.21 -2.96
CA THR A 146 -10.95 -9.37 -2.84
C THR A 146 -11.74 -8.55 -3.86
N SER A 147 -11.09 -7.64 -4.62
CA SER A 147 -11.75 -6.73 -5.56
C SER A 147 -12.56 -7.44 -6.67
N LYS A 148 -12.19 -8.67 -7.04
CA LYS A 148 -12.98 -9.49 -7.97
C LYS A 148 -14.35 -9.89 -7.38
N LYS A 149 -14.47 -9.95 -6.06
CA LYS A 149 -15.70 -10.24 -5.31
C LYS A 149 -16.47 -8.94 -4.98
N PHE A 150 -15.77 -7.81 -4.86
CA PHE A 150 -16.32 -6.50 -4.51
C PHE A 150 -16.36 -5.58 -5.74
N ILE A 151 -17.50 -5.48 -6.40
CA ILE A 151 -17.71 -4.55 -7.54
C ILE A 151 -18.02 -3.11 -7.04
N LEU A 152 -17.77 -2.81 -5.77
CA LEU A 152 -18.22 -1.56 -5.15
C LEU A 152 -17.20 -0.43 -5.34
N THR A 153 -17.69 0.72 -5.77
CA THR A 153 -16.92 1.96 -5.99
C THR A 153 -16.17 2.41 -4.72
N GLU A 154 -16.77 2.16 -3.55
CA GLU A 154 -16.18 2.51 -2.23
C GLU A 154 -14.84 1.82 -1.97
N PHE A 155 -14.67 0.55 -2.41
CA PHE A 155 -13.40 -0.17 -2.24
C PHE A 155 -12.31 0.35 -3.16
N LYS A 156 -12.68 0.88 -4.33
CA LYS A 156 -11.75 1.55 -5.22
C LYS A 156 -11.20 2.83 -4.58
N SER A 157 -12.07 3.64 -3.99
CA SER A 157 -11.65 4.86 -3.28
C SER A 157 -10.86 4.56 -2.03
N LEU A 158 -11.22 3.53 -1.26
CA LEU A 158 -10.47 3.13 -0.07
C LEU A 158 -9.08 2.57 -0.42
N LYS A 159 -8.98 1.74 -1.47
CA LYS A 159 -7.69 1.29 -2.02
C LYS A 159 -6.82 2.48 -2.41
N TRP A 160 -7.40 3.44 -3.13
CA TRP A 160 -6.70 4.65 -3.56
C TRP A 160 -6.24 5.50 -2.37
N HIS A 161 -7.07 5.63 -1.33
CA HIS A 161 -6.70 6.32 -0.11
C HIS A 161 -5.43 5.74 0.52
N TYR A 162 -5.36 4.42 0.72
CA TYR A 162 -4.19 3.78 1.30
C TYR A 162 -2.96 3.84 0.39
N LEU A 163 -3.13 3.66 -0.92
CA LEU A 163 -2.04 3.80 -1.89
C LEU A 163 -1.44 5.21 -1.84
N LYS A 164 -2.30 6.23 -1.80
CA LYS A 164 -1.88 7.64 -1.71
C LYS A 164 -1.08 7.90 -0.44
N LYS A 165 -1.54 7.40 0.69
CA LYS A 165 -0.84 7.49 1.97
C LYS A 165 0.54 6.81 1.96
N GLN A 166 0.66 5.64 1.33
CA GLN A 166 1.96 4.96 1.16
C GLN A 166 2.92 5.79 0.30
N ILE A 167 2.43 6.36 -0.79
CA ILE A 167 3.23 7.20 -1.68
C ILE A 167 3.72 8.45 -0.94
N GLU A 168 2.87 9.10 -0.14
CA GLU A 168 3.23 10.26 0.67
C GLU A 168 4.37 9.93 1.65
N ILE A 169 4.28 8.80 2.34
CA ILE A 169 5.35 8.33 3.24
C ILE A 169 6.64 8.05 2.47
N GLU A 170 6.56 7.35 1.33
CA GLU A 170 7.73 7.04 0.51
C GLU A 170 8.44 8.31 0.03
N ILE A 171 7.69 9.34 -0.34
CA ILE A 171 8.23 10.65 -0.73
C ILE A 171 8.91 11.34 0.46
N GLU A 172 8.26 11.37 1.63
CA GLU A 172 8.79 11.99 2.84
C GLU A 172 10.12 11.35 3.30
N GLU A 173 10.27 10.04 3.09
CA GLU A 173 11.47 9.28 3.45
C GLU A 173 12.56 9.32 2.36
N GLY A 174 12.33 10.05 1.27
CA GLY A 174 13.28 10.17 0.15
C GLY A 174 13.43 8.91 -0.69
N GLY A 175 12.40 8.05 -0.67
CA GLY A 175 12.33 6.83 -1.46
C GLY A 175 12.33 7.08 -2.96
N LYS A 176 12.67 6.03 -3.71
CA LYS A 176 12.68 6.04 -5.17
C LYS A 176 11.66 5.08 -5.73
N PHE A 177 10.98 5.50 -6.78
CA PHE A 177 10.02 4.66 -7.50
C PHE A 177 10.69 3.95 -8.68
N SER A 178 10.34 2.69 -8.90
CA SER A 178 10.59 2.09 -10.21
C SER A 178 9.64 2.72 -11.24
N TRP A 179 10.07 2.83 -12.50
CA TRP A 179 9.24 3.45 -13.52
C TRP A 179 7.87 2.76 -13.75
N PRO A 180 7.71 1.41 -13.64
CA PRO A 180 6.38 0.79 -13.75
C PRO A 180 5.45 1.17 -12.60
N VAL A 181 5.99 1.33 -11.38
CA VAL A 181 5.23 1.82 -10.22
C VAL A 181 4.77 3.25 -10.45
N TYR A 182 5.65 4.13 -10.96
CA TYR A 182 5.31 5.51 -11.31
C TYR A 182 4.16 5.57 -12.32
N LEU A 183 4.21 4.78 -13.41
CA LEU A 183 3.10 4.69 -14.38
C LEU A 183 1.79 4.22 -13.72
N SER A 184 1.89 3.20 -12.86
CA SER A 184 0.73 2.66 -12.15
C SER A 184 0.08 3.70 -11.24
N ILE A 185 0.88 4.50 -10.52
CA ILE A 185 0.39 5.58 -9.64
C ILE A 185 -0.41 6.61 -10.46
N ILE A 186 0.15 7.09 -11.58
CA ILE A 186 -0.50 8.07 -12.47
C ILE A 186 -1.81 7.51 -13.02
N ASN A 187 -1.78 6.27 -13.55
CA ASN A 187 -2.99 5.64 -14.08
C ASN A 187 -4.08 5.48 -13.02
N ASN A 188 -3.73 5.09 -11.79
CA ASN A 188 -4.69 4.97 -10.70
C ASN A 188 -5.24 6.34 -10.28
N GLY A 189 -4.40 7.36 -10.14
CA GLY A 189 -4.82 8.73 -9.78
C GLY A 189 -5.82 9.30 -10.79
N LEU A 190 -5.53 9.18 -12.07
CA LEU A 190 -6.43 9.63 -13.13
C LEU A 190 -7.73 8.82 -13.20
N ALA A 191 -7.67 7.51 -12.96
CA ALA A 191 -8.85 6.64 -12.90
C ALA A 191 -9.77 6.96 -11.72
N GLN A 192 -9.26 7.61 -10.67
CA GLN A 192 -10.03 8.11 -9.53
C GLN A 192 -10.47 9.59 -9.69
N ASN A 193 -10.24 10.20 -10.85
CA ASN A 193 -10.47 11.61 -11.12
C ASN A 193 -9.66 12.59 -10.22
N GLU A 194 -8.57 12.13 -9.63
CA GLU A 194 -7.65 12.90 -8.80
C GLU A 194 -6.61 13.66 -9.66
N THR A 195 -7.10 14.43 -10.63
CA THR A 195 -6.24 15.08 -11.64
C THR A 195 -5.26 16.09 -11.04
N GLU A 196 -5.69 16.86 -10.03
CA GLU A 196 -4.82 17.85 -9.35
C GLU A 196 -3.72 17.19 -8.54
N TRP A 197 -4.08 16.16 -7.77
CA TRP A 197 -3.09 15.38 -7.01
C TRP A 197 -2.10 14.70 -7.97
N THR A 198 -2.59 14.12 -9.07
CA THR A 198 -1.74 13.46 -10.07
C THR A 198 -0.78 14.44 -10.74
N GLU A 199 -1.24 15.67 -11.05
CA GLU A 199 -0.38 16.71 -11.61
C GLU A 199 0.73 17.10 -10.64
N LYS A 200 0.40 17.32 -9.36
CA LYS A 200 1.37 17.60 -8.31
C LYS A 200 2.40 16.46 -8.19
N PHE A 201 1.93 15.20 -8.13
CA PHE A 201 2.80 14.02 -8.11
C PHE A 201 3.75 13.96 -9.31
N ILE A 202 3.27 14.21 -10.54
CA ILE A 202 4.10 14.23 -11.75
C ILE A 202 5.21 15.28 -11.62
N VAL A 203 4.87 16.50 -11.20
CA VAL A 203 5.84 17.60 -11.10
C VAL A 203 6.87 17.35 -10.00
N GLU A 204 6.42 16.88 -8.83
CA GLU A 204 7.26 16.75 -7.65
C GLU A 204 8.05 15.43 -7.60
N CYS A 205 7.58 14.36 -8.26
CA CYS A 205 8.12 13.02 -8.04
C CYS A 205 8.80 12.38 -9.25
N THR A 206 8.73 12.96 -10.46
CA THR A 206 9.39 12.37 -11.64
C THR A 206 10.91 12.21 -11.43
N HIS A 207 11.55 13.12 -10.72
CA HIS A 207 12.98 13.05 -10.43
C HIS A 207 13.36 11.93 -9.44
N LEU A 208 12.37 11.39 -8.70
CA LEU A 208 12.54 10.25 -7.78
C LEU A 208 12.40 8.90 -8.50
N VAL A 209 12.12 8.91 -9.80
CA VAL A 209 11.97 7.68 -10.56
C VAL A 209 13.35 7.11 -10.92
N ASN A 210 13.56 5.84 -10.59
CA ASN A 210 14.75 5.11 -11.00
C ASN A 210 14.59 4.64 -12.45
N SER A 211 15.02 5.47 -13.39
CA SER A 211 14.96 5.20 -14.83
C SER A 211 16.06 5.96 -15.56
N ASP A 212 16.52 5.38 -16.68
CA ASP A 212 17.49 6.01 -17.59
C ASP A 212 16.85 7.08 -18.49
N ASP A 213 15.51 7.19 -18.49
CA ASP A 213 14.77 8.09 -19.39
C ASP A 213 13.63 8.83 -18.66
N ASN A 214 13.97 9.59 -17.64
CA ASN A 214 13.00 10.39 -16.87
C ASN A 214 12.31 11.47 -17.72
N THR A 215 12.95 11.94 -18.79
CA THR A 215 12.36 12.92 -19.71
C THR A 215 11.19 12.34 -20.48
N ALA A 216 11.34 11.11 -21.01
CA ALA A 216 10.23 10.42 -21.68
C ALA A 216 9.09 10.09 -20.71
N LEU A 217 9.41 9.65 -19.49
CA LEU A 217 8.43 9.38 -18.44
C LEU A 217 7.61 10.64 -18.06
N PHE A 218 8.28 11.77 -17.86
CA PHE A 218 7.62 13.05 -17.58
C PHE A 218 6.71 13.47 -18.75
N SER A 219 7.21 13.37 -19.98
CA SER A 219 6.45 13.74 -21.17
C SER A 219 5.22 12.85 -21.37
N TRP A 220 5.36 11.54 -21.17
CA TRP A 220 4.23 10.61 -21.18
C TRP A 220 3.21 10.94 -20.10
N ALA A 221 3.65 11.17 -18.86
CA ALA A 221 2.78 11.53 -17.75
C ALA A 221 1.98 12.80 -18.02
N LYS A 222 2.65 13.83 -18.57
CA LYS A 222 2.00 15.09 -19.01
C LYS A 222 0.98 14.83 -20.10
N ALA A 223 1.32 14.02 -21.12
CA ALA A 223 0.38 13.67 -22.19
C ALA A 223 -0.85 12.93 -21.64
N LYS A 224 -0.64 12.01 -20.69
CA LYS A 224 -1.70 11.26 -20.02
C LYS A 224 -2.66 12.19 -19.25
N LEU A 225 -2.10 13.15 -18.51
CA LEU A 225 -2.86 14.16 -17.78
C LEU A 225 -3.67 15.06 -18.75
N LEU A 226 -3.07 15.50 -19.85
CA LEU A 226 -3.75 16.27 -20.89
C LEU A 226 -4.91 15.49 -21.52
N ASN A 227 -4.71 14.20 -21.82
CA ASN A 227 -5.77 13.32 -22.32
C ASN A 227 -6.93 13.23 -21.32
N ALA A 228 -6.64 12.99 -20.02
CA ALA A 228 -7.65 12.92 -18.97
C ALA A 228 -8.46 14.22 -18.82
N ARG A 229 -7.87 15.37 -19.18
CA ARG A 229 -8.53 16.69 -19.25
C ARG A 229 -9.27 16.98 -20.56
N GLY A 230 -9.36 16.01 -21.47
CA GLY A 230 -9.97 16.19 -22.80
C GLY A 230 -9.14 17.01 -23.78
N LYS A 231 -7.89 17.35 -23.44
CA LYS A 231 -6.98 18.15 -24.30
C LYS A 231 -6.20 17.24 -25.26
N TYR A 232 -6.94 16.47 -26.06
CA TYR A 232 -6.40 15.41 -26.91
C TYR A 232 -5.36 15.89 -27.92
N ASN A 233 -5.56 17.10 -28.51
CA ASN A 233 -4.64 17.65 -29.49
C ASN A 233 -3.29 18.06 -28.86
N GLU A 234 -3.32 18.62 -27.64
CA GLU A 234 -2.11 18.95 -26.87
C GLU A 234 -1.39 17.68 -26.44
N SER A 235 -2.13 16.68 -25.95
CA SER A 235 -1.62 15.35 -25.58
C SER A 235 -0.89 14.71 -26.78
N LEU A 236 -1.53 14.69 -27.96
CA LEU A 236 -0.96 14.12 -29.18
C LEU A 236 0.35 14.80 -29.58
N LYS A 237 0.41 16.14 -29.51
CA LYS A 237 1.64 16.89 -29.82
C LYS A 237 2.81 16.47 -28.91
N VAL A 238 2.54 16.25 -27.62
CA VAL A 238 3.56 15.80 -26.66
C VAL A 238 4.01 14.39 -26.99
N LEU A 239 3.07 13.45 -27.23
CA LEU A 239 3.37 12.04 -27.49
C LEU A 239 4.24 11.84 -28.73
N LEU A 240 3.96 12.59 -29.82
CA LEU A 240 4.70 12.48 -31.07
C LEU A 240 6.18 12.93 -30.96
N LEU A 241 6.54 13.65 -29.91
CA LEU A 241 7.91 14.10 -29.64
C LEU A 241 8.68 13.14 -28.74
N ILE A 242 8.02 12.13 -28.15
CA ILE A 242 8.69 11.19 -27.25
C ILE A 242 9.48 10.16 -28.06
N ASN A 243 10.77 10.10 -27.81
CA ASN A 243 11.64 9.03 -28.30
C ASN A 243 12.20 8.29 -27.09
N THR A 244 11.92 6.99 -26.98
CA THR A 244 12.35 6.18 -25.82
C THR A 244 12.66 4.75 -26.23
N ASN A 245 13.61 4.14 -25.52
CA ASN A 245 13.97 2.72 -25.65
C ASN A 245 13.27 1.83 -24.60
N LEU A 246 12.43 2.40 -23.72
CA LEU A 246 11.66 1.64 -22.74
C LEU A 246 10.47 0.96 -23.44
N GLY A 247 10.60 -0.33 -23.78
CA GLY A 247 9.64 -1.06 -24.62
C GLY A 247 8.19 -0.99 -24.14
N ASN A 248 7.93 -1.22 -22.84
CA ASN A 248 6.58 -1.13 -22.29
C ASN A 248 6.03 0.30 -22.32
N LEU A 249 6.88 1.31 -22.08
CA LEU A 249 6.48 2.71 -22.19
C LEU A 249 6.10 3.07 -23.63
N LYS A 250 6.81 2.49 -24.61
CA LYS A 250 6.46 2.66 -26.03
C LYS A 250 5.06 2.16 -26.35
N ILE A 251 4.67 1.00 -25.80
CA ILE A 251 3.31 0.46 -25.97
C ILE A 251 2.26 1.41 -25.37
N ASP A 252 2.53 1.95 -24.18
CA ASP A 252 1.63 2.91 -23.54
C ASP A 252 1.50 4.24 -24.33
N ILE A 253 2.62 4.72 -24.90
CA ILE A 253 2.65 5.91 -25.78
C ILE A 253 1.80 5.65 -27.03
N ASP A 254 2.02 4.52 -27.70
CA ASP A 254 1.31 4.19 -28.91
C ASP A 254 -0.19 3.99 -28.66
N SER A 255 -0.55 3.32 -27.55
CA SER A 255 -1.94 3.14 -27.12
C SER A 255 -2.64 4.49 -26.86
N LEU A 256 -1.98 5.40 -26.15
CA LEU A 256 -2.51 6.72 -25.87
C LEU A 256 -2.64 7.59 -27.14
N THR A 257 -1.70 7.43 -28.09
CA THR A 257 -1.74 8.08 -29.40
C THR A 257 -2.96 7.63 -30.20
N VAL A 258 -3.24 6.32 -30.23
CA VAL A 258 -4.46 5.75 -30.85
C VAL A 258 -5.72 6.35 -30.25
N ILE A 259 -5.81 6.42 -28.92
CA ILE A 259 -6.95 7.01 -28.21
C ILE A 259 -7.12 8.49 -28.62
N ASN A 260 -6.04 9.28 -28.64
CA ASN A 260 -6.11 10.69 -29.01
C ASN A 260 -6.57 10.90 -30.46
N TYR A 261 -6.09 10.11 -31.41
CA TYR A 261 -6.58 10.17 -32.81
C TYR A 261 -8.07 9.85 -32.90
N TYR A 262 -8.54 8.83 -32.15
CA TYR A 262 -9.94 8.45 -32.12
C TYR A 262 -10.82 9.56 -31.55
N GLU A 263 -10.46 10.14 -30.42
CA GLU A 263 -11.22 11.23 -29.76
C GLU A 263 -11.25 12.51 -30.61
N LEU A 264 -10.17 12.77 -31.36
CA LEU A 264 -10.09 13.88 -32.33
C LEU A 264 -10.81 13.60 -33.65
N LYS A 265 -11.40 12.41 -33.83
CA LYS A 265 -12.07 11.95 -35.07
C LYS A 265 -11.15 11.99 -36.30
N ARG A 266 -9.85 11.85 -36.10
CA ARG A 266 -8.84 11.81 -37.17
C ARG A 266 -8.66 10.37 -37.66
N TYR A 267 -9.69 9.83 -38.31
CA TYR A 267 -9.75 8.40 -38.66
C TYR A 267 -8.72 7.97 -39.73
N ASN A 268 -8.35 8.88 -40.62
CA ASN A 268 -7.33 8.57 -41.64
C ASN A 268 -5.95 8.38 -41.00
N GLU A 269 -5.55 9.32 -40.15
CA GLU A 269 -4.29 9.26 -39.39
C GLU A 269 -4.29 8.08 -38.42
N LEU A 270 -5.44 7.80 -37.78
CA LEU A 270 -5.61 6.64 -36.91
C LEU A 270 -5.36 5.33 -37.69
N SER A 271 -5.96 5.16 -38.87
CA SER A 271 -5.79 3.96 -39.67
C SER A 271 -4.33 3.72 -40.04
N TYR A 272 -3.65 4.79 -40.49
CA TYR A 272 -2.22 4.70 -40.83
C TYR A 272 -1.36 4.37 -39.60
N TYR A 273 -1.64 5.00 -38.47
CA TYR A 273 -0.90 4.76 -37.22
C TYR A 273 -1.08 3.32 -36.71
N LEU A 274 -2.32 2.79 -36.75
CA LEU A 274 -2.63 1.41 -36.36
C LEU A 274 -1.87 0.37 -37.19
N GLN A 275 -1.69 0.59 -38.50
CA GLN A 275 -0.90 -0.31 -39.34
C GLN A 275 0.57 -0.35 -38.90
N THR A 276 1.12 0.78 -38.49
CA THR A 276 2.49 0.89 -38.00
C THR A 276 2.65 0.25 -36.62
N PHE A 277 1.71 0.53 -35.71
CA PHE A 277 1.70 -0.03 -34.36
C PHE A 277 1.54 -1.55 -34.37
N ASN A 278 0.66 -2.08 -35.21
CA ASN A 278 0.47 -3.52 -35.35
C ASN A 278 1.75 -4.24 -35.81
N LYS A 279 2.50 -3.64 -36.77
CA LYS A 279 3.80 -4.18 -37.20
C LYS A 279 4.83 -4.19 -36.06
N TYR A 280 4.74 -3.28 -35.11
CA TYR A 280 5.61 -3.23 -33.93
C TYR A 280 5.26 -4.35 -32.91
N LEU A 281 3.97 -4.62 -32.70
CA LEU A 281 3.51 -5.64 -31.75
C LEU A 281 3.82 -7.08 -32.19
N HIS A 282 4.04 -7.30 -33.50
CA HIS A 282 4.35 -8.63 -34.08
C HIS A 282 5.85 -8.88 -34.27
N LYS A 283 6.71 -7.97 -33.84
CA LYS A 283 8.18 -8.16 -33.81
C LYS A 283 8.63 -8.63 -32.43
#